data_fa5b558703eea4898cb607bcd55a7cc6
#
_entry.id   fa5b558703eea4898cb607bcd55a7cc6
#
_cell.length_a   1.000
_cell.length_b   1.000
_cell.length_c   1.000
_cell.angle_alpha   90.00
_cell.angle_beta   90.00
_cell.angle_gamma   90.00
#
_symmetry.space_group_name_H-M   'P 1'
#
loop_
_entity.id
_entity.type
_entity.pdbx_description
1 polymer ?
#
loop_
_entity_poly.entity_id
_entity_poly.type
_entity_poly.pdbx_seq_one_letter_code
_entity_poly.pdbx_strand_id
1 'polypeptide(L)'
;MKKAIISIMVLGTLSGCYKDKGSYDYHLDQMNEIKTVSFIPATVNTIAGKTIELQQPLNEEQTTGHIEVQLEQTLASNFDNLDFFWYISYKKDDKQVKDTVQTKGSLDVPLAIGKETQYQVLLEIKDNSTKLSKFEKIVIQTRPIFKNSLFVLHGQPGNALLGNVETVGSETKVRTDAHAVAHPDAGNKPFKDAIGLVYAAYNNDYKTPSTRLAALFSDGSSQVYNPYGLNEVLWKNYVIPSNNKDPRPFTFKSFFTTGDSSNDTDTKCIISTDGRFYWSKHMIAFKVPGEDATNPNHLTDYMVTAGTITENYIVLWDQKNNRFICVSNQDDYFNYYEEKKAGDPGFRLFNPVLDAHVDFSTLEKQGLSPKGKEAIYAYIQYKENYEESKACFIFKDKSNNSYYLYELTSLGGDKDDKSLALLKDDGSEEGDNNPLFSITGKKLKDFNPNTGVYSVLYSTEFMSSYVFYAEGGNLYRYNTSNADKALIYQAPEGWNINILKLRSYDKSSFMGEDDDNLRQYICIGMNKGNEGAVTEIKLTTAGDIDETFNNNVYTQDESGAKFGNIMDLQFAHEYMYYVKDYQ
;
A
#
# COMPACT_ATOMS: atom_id res chain seq x y z
N MET A 1 26.42 39.58 -8.11
CA MET A 1 26.78 39.78 -9.51
C MET A 1 28.24 39.35 -9.75
N LYS A 2 28.53 38.05 -9.83
CA LYS A 2 29.86 37.49 -10.24
C LYS A 2 29.78 35.95 -10.40
N LYS A 3 28.75 35.41 -11.06
CA LYS A 3 28.66 33.97 -11.43
C LYS A 3 27.97 33.70 -12.80
N ALA A 4 27.97 34.66 -13.71
CA ALA A 4 27.28 34.54 -15.00
C ALA A 4 28.18 34.70 -16.23
N ILE A 5 29.50 34.46 -16.14
CA ILE A 5 30.42 34.75 -17.26
C ILE A 5 31.27 33.52 -17.68
N ILE A 6 30.99 32.30 -17.25
CA ILE A 6 31.81 31.12 -17.65
C ILE A 6 31.10 30.20 -18.65
N SER A 7 29.84 30.44 -19.02
CA SER A 7 29.12 29.55 -19.95
C SER A 7 29.10 29.97 -21.42
N ILE A 8 29.79 31.04 -21.83
CA ILE A 8 29.76 31.56 -23.21
C ILE A 8 31.10 31.41 -23.97
N MET A 9 32.12 30.83 -23.37
CA MET A 9 33.46 30.75 -24.02
C MET A 9 33.81 29.39 -24.63
N VAL A 10 32.90 28.47 -24.85
CA VAL A 10 33.17 27.17 -25.49
C VAL A 10 32.53 27.05 -26.89
N LEU A 11 31.74 28.01 -27.32
CA LEU A 11 31.06 27.97 -28.65
C LEU A 11 31.77 28.80 -29.75
N GLY A 12 32.93 29.34 -29.47
CA GLY A 12 33.56 30.32 -30.36
C GLY A 12 34.80 29.86 -31.15
N THR A 13 35.25 28.60 -31.06
CA THR A 13 36.54 28.19 -31.67
C THR A 13 36.46 27.08 -32.73
N LEU A 14 35.35 26.89 -33.40
CA LEU A 14 35.25 25.92 -34.52
C LEU A 14 35.01 26.56 -35.87
N SER A 15 35.32 27.83 -36.09
CA SER A 15 35.37 28.45 -37.40
C SER A 15 36.80 28.78 -37.82
N GLY A 16 37.70 27.87 -37.64
CA GLY A 16 38.99 27.89 -38.30
C GLY A 16 38.85 27.34 -39.72
N CYS A 17 38.60 28.19 -40.70
CA CYS A 17 38.76 27.82 -42.10
C CYS A 17 40.21 27.41 -42.32
N TYR A 18 40.50 26.13 -42.23
CA TYR A 18 41.73 25.57 -42.73
C TYR A 18 41.60 25.48 -44.27
N LYS A 19 42.15 26.43 -44.98
CA LYS A 19 42.43 26.28 -46.43
C LYS A 19 43.61 25.33 -46.58
N ASP A 20 43.39 24.06 -46.38
CA ASP A 20 44.35 23.05 -46.78
C ASP A 20 44.15 22.78 -48.27
N LYS A 21 45.13 23.16 -49.04
CA LYS A 21 45.27 22.82 -50.51
C LYS A 21 45.95 21.46 -50.67
N GLY A 22 45.72 20.53 -49.81
CA GLY A 22 46.13 19.14 -50.02
C GLY A 22 45.00 18.39 -50.70
N SER A 23 45.19 17.85 -51.86
CA SER A 23 44.30 16.82 -52.41
C SER A 23 44.49 15.56 -51.60
N TYR A 24 43.80 15.52 -50.47
CA TYR A 24 43.60 14.28 -49.73
C TYR A 24 42.47 13.53 -50.42
N ASP A 25 42.88 12.44 -51.13
CA ASP A 25 41.93 11.47 -51.65
C ASP A 25 41.37 10.70 -50.43
N TYR A 26 40.39 11.30 -49.77
CA TYR A 26 39.68 10.65 -48.65
C TYR A 26 38.84 9.55 -49.27
N HIS A 27 39.32 8.33 -49.21
CA HIS A 27 38.52 7.14 -49.50
C HIS A 27 37.48 6.94 -48.40
N LEU A 28 36.46 7.77 -48.38
CA LEU A 28 35.35 7.69 -47.42
C LEU A 28 34.63 6.34 -47.48
N ASP A 29 34.67 5.70 -48.64
CA ASP A 29 34.18 4.34 -48.89
C ASP A 29 34.98 3.25 -48.17
N GLN A 30 36.21 3.57 -47.70
CA GLN A 30 37.09 2.68 -46.94
C GLN A 30 37.03 2.96 -45.41
N MET A 31 36.28 3.95 -45.00
CA MET A 31 36.13 4.26 -43.59
C MET A 31 34.89 3.57 -43.00
N ASN A 32 35.11 2.83 -41.94
CA ASN A 32 33.99 2.27 -41.19
C ASN A 32 33.22 3.38 -40.47
N GLU A 33 31.94 3.50 -40.81
CA GLU A 33 31.03 4.44 -40.18
C GLU A 33 30.05 3.68 -39.30
N ILE A 34 29.89 4.10 -38.01
CA ILE A 34 28.86 3.61 -37.12
C ILE A 34 27.57 4.41 -37.39
N LYS A 35 26.63 3.81 -38.14
CA LYS A 35 25.37 4.45 -38.54
C LYS A 35 24.39 4.51 -37.40
N THR A 36 24.07 3.36 -36.84
CA THR A 36 23.03 3.19 -35.82
C THR A 36 23.62 2.54 -34.59
N VAL A 37 23.22 3.04 -33.43
CA VAL A 37 23.47 2.44 -32.11
C VAL A 37 22.12 2.14 -31.47
N SER A 38 21.89 0.87 -31.17
CA SER A 38 20.74 0.39 -30.45
C SER A 38 21.16 -0.50 -29.28
N PHE A 39 20.22 -0.90 -28.44
CA PHE A 39 20.52 -1.59 -27.19
C PHE A 39 19.55 -2.76 -26.96
N ILE A 40 20.01 -3.75 -26.20
CA ILE A 40 19.16 -4.79 -25.59
C ILE A 40 19.33 -4.68 -24.06
N PRO A 41 18.26 -4.40 -23.30
CA PRO A 41 16.89 -4.08 -23.73
C PRO A 41 16.80 -2.80 -24.59
N ALA A 42 15.78 -2.71 -25.43
CA ALA A 42 15.56 -1.56 -26.30
C ALA A 42 15.28 -0.29 -25.49
N THR A 43 15.69 0.86 -26.03
CA THR A 43 15.41 2.15 -25.40
C THR A 43 13.98 2.61 -25.65
N VAL A 44 13.40 3.28 -24.65
CA VAL A 44 12.17 4.06 -24.76
C VAL A 44 12.48 5.55 -24.63
N ASN A 45 11.66 6.40 -25.20
CA ASN A 45 11.80 7.84 -25.02
C ASN A 45 11.00 8.27 -23.78
N THR A 46 11.69 8.82 -22.81
CA THR A 46 11.08 9.40 -21.59
C THR A 46 11.39 10.89 -21.50
N ILE A 47 10.86 11.56 -20.48
CA ILE A 47 11.20 12.96 -20.15
C ILE A 47 12.72 13.11 -19.91
N ALA A 48 13.36 12.09 -19.36
CA ALA A 48 14.80 12.06 -19.12
C ALA A 48 15.63 11.84 -20.40
N GLY A 49 15.00 11.50 -21.51
CA GLY A 49 15.62 11.23 -22.80
C GLY A 49 15.51 9.76 -23.21
N LYS A 50 16.47 9.28 -24.01
CA LYS A 50 16.58 7.90 -24.48
C LYS A 50 16.91 6.98 -23.30
N THR A 51 15.95 6.20 -22.82
CA THR A 51 16.04 5.46 -21.56
C THR A 51 16.01 3.95 -21.80
N ILE A 52 16.92 3.21 -21.15
CA ILE A 52 16.88 1.76 -21.01
C ILE A 52 16.26 1.45 -19.67
N GLU A 53 15.15 0.72 -19.66
CA GLU A 53 14.49 0.27 -18.45
C GLU A 53 14.96 -1.14 -18.09
N LEU A 54 15.57 -1.28 -16.93
CA LEU A 54 15.97 -2.55 -16.36
C LEU A 54 15.00 -2.92 -15.24
N GLN A 55 14.56 -4.16 -15.24
CA GLN A 55 13.74 -4.68 -14.17
C GLN A 55 14.57 -4.87 -12.90
N GLN A 56 14.05 -4.43 -11.76
CA GLN A 56 14.65 -4.72 -10.47
C GLN A 56 14.73 -6.23 -10.23
N PRO A 57 15.76 -6.69 -9.47
CA PRO A 57 15.89 -8.11 -9.18
C PRO A 57 14.71 -8.63 -8.37
N LEU A 58 14.34 -9.87 -8.63
CA LEU A 58 13.29 -10.58 -7.90
C LEU A 58 13.79 -11.12 -6.55
N ASN A 59 15.09 -11.35 -6.42
CA ASN A 59 15.73 -11.88 -5.22
C ASN A 59 17.16 -11.31 -5.07
N GLU A 60 17.80 -11.57 -3.94
CA GLU A 60 19.14 -11.07 -3.62
C GLU A 60 20.26 -11.72 -4.46
N GLU A 61 19.97 -12.77 -5.20
CA GLU A 61 20.97 -13.43 -6.06
C GLU A 61 21.18 -12.67 -7.37
N GLN A 62 20.19 -11.94 -7.83
CA GLN A 62 20.21 -11.19 -9.08
C GLN A 62 20.70 -9.75 -8.83
N THR A 63 22.00 -9.55 -8.78
CA THR A 63 22.60 -8.26 -8.38
C THR A 63 22.96 -7.35 -9.53
N THR A 64 22.82 -7.78 -10.79
CA THR A 64 23.21 -7.02 -11.98
C THR A 64 22.19 -7.11 -13.10
N GLY A 65 21.99 -6.00 -13.80
CA GLY A 65 21.26 -5.92 -15.06
C GLY A 65 22.23 -5.81 -16.22
N HIS A 66 22.01 -6.60 -17.26
CA HIS A 66 22.88 -6.67 -18.43
C HIS A 66 22.33 -5.83 -19.58
N ILE A 67 23.20 -5.06 -20.23
CA ILE A 67 22.88 -4.24 -21.39
C ILE A 67 23.86 -4.59 -22.50
N GLU A 68 23.34 -4.87 -23.68
CA GLU A 68 24.15 -5.11 -24.90
C GLU A 68 23.97 -3.98 -25.89
N VAL A 69 25.06 -3.62 -26.57
CA VAL A 69 25.07 -2.68 -27.71
C VAL A 69 24.92 -3.44 -29.01
N GLN A 70 24.03 -2.95 -29.86
CA GLN A 70 23.91 -3.40 -31.24
C GLN A 70 24.27 -2.26 -32.17
N LEU A 71 25.09 -2.55 -33.17
CA LEU A 71 25.59 -1.55 -34.12
C LEU A 71 25.24 -1.93 -35.56
N GLU A 72 24.90 -0.93 -36.35
CA GLU A 72 24.93 -0.97 -37.79
C GLU A 72 26.16 -0.20 -38.28
N GLN A 73 27.05 -0.87 -39.01
CA GLN A 73 28.31 -0.34 -39.49
C GLN A 73 28.43 -0.52 -41.01
N THR A 74 29.25 0.33 -41.67
CA THR A 74 29.39 0.27 -43.11
C THR A 74 30.30 -0.85 -43.58
N LEU A 75 31.38 -1.13 -42.86
CA LEU A 75 32.45 -2.04 -43.35
C LEU A 75 32.69 -3.24 -42.43
N ALA A 76 32.18 -3.23 -41.20
CA ALA A 76 32.40 -4.27 -40.22
C ALA A 76 31.08 -4.85 -39.71
N SER A 77 31.07 -6.16 -39.42
CA SER A 77 29.95 -6.87 -38.82
C SER A 77 30.22 -7.31 -37.37
N ASN A 78 31.42 -7.02 -36.84
CA ASN A 78 31.86 -7.37 -35.51
C ASN A 78 32.43 -6.16 -34.76
N PHE A 79 32.81 -6.33 -33.49
CA PHE A 79 33.34 -5.29 -32.62
C PHE A 79 34.86 -5.36 -32.42
N ASP A 80 35.60 -6.15 -33.22
CA ASP A 80 37.00 -6.45 -32.96
C ASP A 80 37.90 -5.21 -32.90
N ASN A 81 37.56 -4.20 -33.73
CA ASN A 81 38.31 -2.94 -33.79
C ASN A 81 37.67 -1.81 -32.98
N LEU A 82 36.65 -2.10 -32.17
CA LEU A 82 35.96 -1.09 -31.40
C LEU A 82 36.27 -1.23 -29.91
N ASP A 83 36.43 -0.09 -29.27
CA ASP A 83 36.44 0.02 -27.78
C ASP A 83 35.23 0.80 -27.33
N PHE A 84 34.59 0.33 -26.24
CA PHE A 84 33.41 0.92 -25.66
C PHE A 84 33.76 1.48 -24.32
N PHE A 85 33.56 2.79 -24.13
CA PHE A 85 33.77 3.49 -22.86
C PHE A 85 32.44 4.00 -22.36
N TRP A 86 32.04 3.54 -21.16
CA TRP A 86 30.83 3.92 -20.51
C TRP A 86 31.17 4.91 -19.40
N TYR A 87 30.78 6.16 -19.56
CA TYR A 87 30.91 7.20 -18.54
C TYR A 87 29.60 7.26 -17.78
N ILE A 88 29.58 6.70 -16.57
CA ILE A 88 28.39 6.49 -15.75
C ILE A 88 28.37 7.52 -14.62
N SER A 89 27.24 8.18 -14.43
CA SER A 89 27.04 9.15 -13.37
C SER A 89 25.72 8.87 -12.66
N TYR A 90 25.77 8.71 -11.33
CA TYR A 90 24.60 8.41 -10.49
C TYR A 90 24.76 8.97 -9.10
N LYS A 91 23.66 9.06 -8.35
CA LYS A 91 23.68 9.41 -6.93
C LYS A 91 23.78 8.15 -6.08
N LYS A 92 24.71 8.13 -5.14
CA LYS A 92 24.81 7.12 -4.09
C LYS A 92 25.01 7.85 -2.76
N ASP A 93 24.11 7.64 -1.80
CA ASP A 93 24.16 8.29 -0.48
C ASP A 93 24.34 9.82 -0.61
N ASP A 94 23.46 10.44 -1.44
CA ASP A 94 23.47 11.86 -1.82
C ASP A 94 24.75 12.41 -2.46
N LYS A 95 25.74 11.57 -2.70
CA LYS A 95 26.96 11.93 -3.40
C LYS A 95 26.87 11.57 -4.87
N GLN A 96 27.30 12.51 -5.72
CA GLN A 96 27.44 12.21 -7.15
C GLN A 96 28.65 11.29 -7.35
N VAL A 97 28.40 10.08 -7.84
CA VAL A 97 29.43 9.12 -8.23
C VAL A 97 29.61 9.20 -9.75
N LYS A 98 30.87 9.11 -10.21
CA LYS A 98 31.23 9.04 -11.61
C LYS A 98 32.19 7.88 -11.81
N ASP A 99 31.81 6.96 -12.67
CA ASP A 99 32.61 5.80 -13.02
C ASP A 99 32.85 5.76 -14.53
N THR A 100 33.97 5.16 -14.92
CA THR A 100 34.27 4.86 -16.31
C THR A 100 34.58 3.38 -16.46
N VAL A 101 33.79 2.71 -17.28
CA VAL A 101 33.94 1.27 -17.54
C VAL A 101 34.27 1.07 -19.01
N GLN A 102 35.32 0.30 -19.32
CA GLN A 102 35.68 -0.11 -20.68
C GLN A 102 35.24 -1.57 -20.88
N THR A 103 34.54 -1.82 -21.98
CA THR A 103 34.00 -3.16 -22.30
C THR A 103 34.15 -3.49 -23.79
N LYS A 104 33.57 -4.59 -24.21
CA LYS A 104 33.46 -5.02 -25.61
C LYS A 104 32.02 -5.00 -26.14
N GLY A 105 31.24 -4.02 -25.73
CA GLY A 105 29.87 -3.83 -26.23
C GLY A 105 28.77 -4.21 -25.28
N SER A 106 29.07 -4.53 -24.00
CA SER A 106 28.10 -4.78 -22.97
C SER A 106 28.41 -3.98 -21.70
N LEU A 107 27.41 -3.77 -20.87
CA LEU A 107 27.53 -3.13 -19.55
C LEU A 107 26.69 -3.89 -18.54
N ASP A 108 27.30 -4.22 -17.41
CA ASP A 108 26.59 -4.73 -16.24
C ASP A 108 26.35 -3.59 -15.23
N VAL A 109 25.08 -3.39 -14.86
CA VAL A 109 24.66 -2.31 -13.96
C VAL A 109 24.22 -2.92 -12.64
N PRO A 110 24.69 -2.42 -11.48
CA PRO A 110 24.21 -2.91 -10.20
C PRO A 110 22.70 -2.70 -10.03
N LEU A 111 22.02 -3.73 -9.56
CA LEU A 111 20.60 -3.69 -9.24
C LEU A 111 20.39 -3.90 -7.75
N ALA A 112 19.35 -3.28 -7.20
CA ALA A 112 18.92 -3.46 -5.81
C ALA A 112 17.41 -3.63 -5.73
N ILE A 113 16.96 -4.55 -4.88
CA ILE A 113 15.53 -4.78 -4.63
C ILE A 113 14.91 -3.54 -3.99
N GLY A 114 13.72 -3.15 -4.49
CA GLY A 114 12.92 -2.06 -3.91
C GLY A 114 13.57 -0.67 -4.03
N LYS A 115 14.66 -0.54 -4.78
CA LYS A 115 15.35 0.74 -4.97
C LYS A 115 15.40 1.10 -6.46
N GLU A 116 14.67 2.12 -6.85
CA GLU A 116 14.87 2.73 -8.16
C GLU A 116 16.23 3.43 -8.21
N THR A 117 16.98 3.15 -9.24
CA THR A 117 18.26 3.81 -9.48
C THR A 117 18.28 4.36 -10.90
N GLN A 118 18.73 5.59 -11.05
CA GLN A 118 18.88 6.24 -12.33
C GLN A 118 20.35 6.53 -12.58
N TYR A 119 20.85 6.02 -13.70
CA TYR A 119 22.21 6.24 -14.19
C TYR A 119 22.17 7.14 -15.43
N GLN A 120 22.88 8.24 -15.41
CA GLN A 120 23.17 9.04 -16.60
C GLN A 120 24.40 8.45 -17.25
N VAL A 121 24.31 8.03 -18.50
CA VAL A 121 25.37 7.34 -19.20
C VAL A 121 25.70 8.03 -20.51
N LEU A 122 26.99 8.29 -20.73
CA LEU A 122 27.54 8.64 -22.03
C LEU A 122 28.37 7.45 -22.51
N LEU A 123 27.93 6.82 -23.58
CA LEU A 123 28.68 5.77 -24.26
C LEU A 123 29.52 6.39 -25.36
N GLU A 124 30.82 6.16 -25.31
CA GLU A 124 31.75 6.44 -26.39
C GLU A 124 32.15 5.12 -27.06
N ILE A 125 31.94 5.01 -28.37
CA ILE A 125 32.37 3.90 -29.19
C ILE A 125 33.50 4.40 -30.08
N LYS A 126 34.70 3.93 -29.81
CA LYS A 126 35.93 4.36 -30.52
C LYS A 126 36.37 3.31 -31.53
N ASP A 127 36.44 3.69 -32.78
CA ASP A 127 37.04 2.86 -33.83
C ASP A 127 38.57 3.00 -33.80
N ASN A 128 39.25 1.90 -33.53
CA ASN A 128 40.70 1.87 -33.38
C ASN A 128 41.44 2.00 -34.72
N SER A 129 40.77 1.74 -35.84
CA SER A 129 41.34 1.89 -37.18
C SER A 129 41.31 3.34 -37.65
N THR A 130 40.17 4.01 -37.47
CA THR A 130 39.94 5.41 -37.91
C THR A 130 40.28 6.44 -36.85
N LYS A 131 40.36 6.02 -35.56
CA LYS A 131 40.48 6.88 -34.37
C LYS A 131 39.28 7.81 -34.15
N LEU A 132 38.19 7.57 -34.84
CA LEU A 132 36.95 8.32 -34.67
C LEU A 132 36.11 7.71 -33.54
N SER A 133 35.34 8.57 -32.85
CA SER A 133 34.42 8.16 -31.80
C SER A 133 32.99 8.54 -32.15
N LYS A 134 32.07 7.63 -31.87
CA LYS A 134 30.62 7.86 -31.83
C LYS A 134 30.14 7.96 -30.37
N PHE A 135 29.32 8.95 -30.10
CA PHE A 135 28.78 9.17 -28.74
C PHE A 135 27.28 8.96 -28.73
N GLU A 136 26.80 8.22 -27.72
CA GLU A 136 25.37 8.07 -27.41
C GLU A 136 25.11 8.43 -25.97
N LYS A 137 24.10 9.27 -25.74
CA LYS A 137 23.66 9.64 -24.41
C LYS A 137 22.38 8.86 -24.09
N ILE A 138 22.42 8.10 -23.01
CA ILE A 138 21.30 7.30 -22.55
C ILE A 138 21.10 7.48 -21.04
N VAL A 139 19.89 7.19 -20.60
CA VAL A 139 19.53 7.03 -19.19
C VAL A 139 19.27 5.55 -18.96
N ILE A 140 19.80 4.97 -17.89
CA ILE A 140 19.43 3.63 -17.44
C ILE A 140 18.62 3.81 -16.18
N GLN A 141 17.43 3.27 -16.15
CA GLN A 141 16.52 3.36 -15.01
C GLN A 141 16.09 1.96 -14.59
N THR A 142 16.23 1.66 -13.30
CA THR A 142 15.72 0.40 -12.75
C THR A 142 14.26 0.58 -12.32
N ARG A 143 13.42 -0.39 -12.65
CA ARG A 143 12.00 -0.38 -12.31
C ARG A 143 11.55 -1.69 -11.68
N PRO A 144 10.63 -1.66 -10.70
CA PRO A 144 9.97 -2.86 -10.23
C PRO A 144 9.07 -3.45 -11.34
N ILE A 145 8.68 -4.73 -11.19
CA ILE A 145 7.70 -5.36 -12.10
C ILE A 145 6.33 -4.70 -11.91
N PHE A 146 5.96 -4.44 -10.66
CA PHE A 146 4.73 -3.76 -10.28
C PHE A 146 5.05 -2.48 -9.53
N LYS A 147 4.43 -1.38 -9.97
CA LYS A 147 4.57 -0.06 -9.35
C LYS A 147 3.20 0.57 -9.25
N ASN A 148 2.83 1.04 -8.04
CA ASN A 148 1.52 1.66 -7.83
C ASN A 148 0.36 0.81 -8.37
N SER A 149 0.30 -0.43 -7.92
CA SER A 149 -0.62 -1.44 -8.43
C SER A 149 -1.82 -1.65 -7.52
N LEU A 150 -3.00 -1.67 -8.10
CA LEU A 150 -4.17 -2.24 -7.46
C LEU A 150 -4.13 -3.77 -7.63
N PHE A 151 -3.77 -4.49 -6.57
CA PHE A 151 -3.85 -5.94 -6.55
C PHE A 151 -5.28 -6.41 -6.36
N VAL A 152 -5.65 -7.45 -7.11
CA VAL A 152 -7.00 -7.96 -7.23
C VAL A 152 -6.99 -9.45 -6.92
N LEU A 153 -7.45 -9.82 -5.72
CA LEU A 153 -7.71 -11.22 -5.41
C LEU A 153 -9.06 -11.61 -5.99
N HIS A 154 -9.10 -12.58 -6.90
CA HIS A 154 -10.31 -12.96 -7.60
C HIS A 154 -10.41 -14.46 -7.84
N GLY A 155 -11.63 -14.93 -8.14
CA GLY A 155 -11.94 -16.34 -8.34
C GLY A 155 -12.79 -16.88 -7.19
N GLN A 156 -12.33 -17.97 -6.60
CA GLN A 156 -12.96 -18.61 -5.42
C GLN A 156 -11.88 -19.39 -4.65
N PRO A 157 -12.05 -19.64 -3.34
CA PRO A 157 -11.12 -20.46 -2.58
C PRO A 157 -10.88 -21.82 -3.26
N GLY A 158 -9.63 -22.24 -3.36
CA GLY A 158 -9.18 -23.41 -4.12
C GLY A 158 -8.76 -23.12 -5.56
N ASN A 159 -9.18 -21.99 -6.13
CA ASN A 159 -8.85 -21.53 -7.48
C ASN A 159 -8.66 -20.01 -7.57
N ALA A 160 -8.36 -19.34 -6.47
CA ALA A 160 -8.14 -17.92 -6.49
C ALA A 160 -6.81 -17.57 -7.21
N LEU A 161 -6.80 -16.41 -7.86
CA LEU A 161 -5.63 -15.80 -8.51
C LEU A 161 -5.43 -14.40 -7.96
N LEU A 162 -4.20 -13.93 -8.01
CA LEU A 162 -3.87 -12.54 -7.77
C LEU A 162 -3.61 -11.84 -9.11
N GLY A 163 -4.53 -10.99 -9.51
CA GLY A 163 -4.33 -10.08 -10.64
C GLY A 163 -3.83 -8.72 -10.18
N ASN A 164 -3.57 -7.82 -11.13
CA ASN A 164 -3.32 -6.42 -10.84
C ASN A 164 -3.78 -5.50 -11.95
N VAL A 165 -4.07 -4.25 -11.57
CA VAL A 165 -4.25 -3.11 -12.46
C VAL A 165 -3.21 -2.07 -12.10
N GLU A 166 -2.39 -1.69 -13.06
CA GLU A 166 -1.27 -0.77 -12.90
C GLU A 166 -1.36 0.34 -13.94
N THR A 167 -1.30 1.58 -13.51
CA THR A 167 -1.24 2.73 -14.41
C THR A 167 0.17 3.32 -14.39
N VAL A 168 0.83 3.31 -15.54
CA VAL A 168 2.17 3.87 -15.74
C VAL A 168 2.08 4.98 -16.81
N GLY A 169 2.18 6.22 -16.37
CA GLY A 169 1.95 7.37 -17.25
C GLY A 169 0.52 7.39 -17.77
N SER A 170 0.34 7.31 -19.09
CA SER A 170 -0.97 7.25 -19.76
C SER A 170 -1.44 5.81 -20.07
N GLU A 171 -0.62 4.81 -19.79
CA GLU A 171 -0.93 3.41 -20.08
C GLU A 171 -1.41 2.68 -18.83
N THR A 172 -2.47 1.89 -18.98
CA THR A 172 -2.93 0.99 -17.92
C THR A 172 -2.71 -0.45 -18.36
N LYS A 173 -2.01 -1.21 -17.52
CA LYS A 173 -1.75 -2.63 -17.71
C LYS A 173 -2.63 -3.43 -16.76
N VAL A 174 -3.38 -4.36 -17.32
CA VAL A 174 -4.24 -5.28 -16.57
C VAL A 174 -3.67 -6.68 -16.69
N ARG A 175 -3.55 -7.38 -15.58
CA ARG A 175 -3.09 -8.77 -15.55
C ARG A 175 -4.02 -9.56 -14.62
N THR A 176 -4.57 -10.64 -15.12
CA THR A 176 -5.46 -11.50 -14.33
C THR A 176 -4.67 -12.49 -13.46
N ASP A 177 -3.42 -12.77 -13.79
CA ASP A 177 -2.50 -13.55 -12.96
C ASP A 177 -1.13 -12.83 -12.90
N ALA A 178 -1.02 -11.91 -11.95
CA ALA A 178 0.20 -11.12 -11.74
C ALA A 178 1.37 -12.00 -11.28
N HIS A 179 1.10 -13.09 -10.52
CA HIS A 179 2.16 -13.99 -10.10
C HIS A 179 2.77 -14.74 -11.27
N ALA A 180 1.95 -15.24 -12.21
CA ALA A 180 2.47 -15.91 -13.40
C ALA A 180 3.29 -14.97 -14.30
N VAL A 181 2.97 -13.67 -14.30
CA VAL A 181 3.78 -12.65 -15.02
C VAL A 181 5.12 -12.42 -14.34
N ALA A 182 5.13 -12.34 -13.01
CA ALA A 182 6.36 -12.13 -12.24
C ALA A 182 7.26 -13.38 -12.23
N HIS A 183 6.64 -14.57 -12.23
CA HIS A 183 7.31 -15.86 -12.07
C HIS A 183 6.85 -16.87 -13.14
N PRO A 184 7.15 -16.66 -14.42
CA PRO A 184 6.63 -17.48 -15.52
C PRO A 184 7.02 -18.97 -15.42
N ASP A 185 8.15 -19.26 -14.80
CA ASP A 185 8.68 -20.61 -14.67
C ASP A 185 8.26 -21.34 -13.38
N ALA A 186 7.57 -20.64 -12.47
CA ALA A 186 7.27 -21.19 -11.16
C ALA A 186 6.27 -22.36 -11.17
N GLY A 187 5.36 -22.41 -12.15
CA GLY A 187 4.37 -23.47 -12.34
C GLY A 187 3.37 -23.66 -11.18
N ASN A 188 3.52 -22.92 -10.07
CA ASN A 188 2.65 -22.97 -8.90
C ASN A 188 1.60 -21.85 -8.92
N LYS A 189 0.54 -22.02 -8.14
CA LYS A 189 -0.50 -21.01 -7.93
C LYS A 189 -0.56 -20.66 -6.43
N PRO A 190 0.34 -19.80 -5.94
CA PRO A 190 0.49 -19.58 -4.51
C PRO A 190 -0.75 -18.94 -3.86
N PHE A 191 -1.60 -18.25 -4.64
CA PHE A 191 -2.80 -17.57 -4.14
C PHE A 191 -4.08 -18.42 -4.22
N LYS A 192 -4.03 -19.67 -4.69
CA LYS A 192 -5.23 -20.49 -4.96
C LYS A 192 -6.19 -20.62 -3.77
N ASP A 193 -5.68 -20.69 -2.55
CA ASP A 193 -6.44 -20.83 -1.31
C ASP A 193 -6.55 -19.51 -0.52
N ALA A 194 -6.11 -18.38 -1.12
CA ALA A 194 -6.19 -17.08 -0.49
C ALA A 194 -7.65 -16.61 -0.35
N ILE A 195 -7.94 -15.98 0.79
CA ILE A 195 -9.27 -15.46 1.14
C ILE A 195 -9.28 -13.96 1.42
N GLY A 196 -8.11 -13.33 1.54
CA GLY A 196 -7.98 -11.90 1.77
C GLY A 196 -6.56 -11.42 1.59
N LEU A 197 -6.40 -10.11 1.47
CA LEU A 197 -5.14 -9.41 1.32
C LEU A 197 -4.96 -8.37 2.41
N VAL A 198 -3.74 -8.23 2.90
CA VAL A 198 -3.32 -7.17 3.80
C VAL A 198 -2.08 -6.51 3.23
N TYR A 199 -2.08 -5.20 3.15
CA TYR A 199 -0.92 -4.42 2.78
C TYR A 199 -0.47 -3.59 3.97
N ALA A 200 0.81 -3.59 4.23
CA ALA A 200 1.37 -2.86 5.34
C ALA A 200 2.73 -2.28 4.97
N ALA A 201 2.93 -1.03 5.30
CA ALA A 201 4.26 -0.48 5.44
C ALA A 201 4.89 -1.09 6.69
N TYR A 202 6.17 -1.40 6.62
CA TYR A 202 6.90 -2.06 7.67
C TYR A 202 8.28 -1.40 7.84
N ASN A 203 8.59 -1.00 9.05
CA ASN A 203 9.89 -0.44 9.38
C ASN A 203 10.63 -1.42 10.30
N ASN A 204 11.61 -2.12 9.75
CA ASN A 204 12.32 -3.19 10.45
C ASN A 204 13.44 -2.68 11.37
N ASP A 205 13.98 -1.50 11.07
CA ASP A 205 15.20 -0.98 11.73
C ASP A 205 15.25 0.54 11.77
N TYR A 206 14.11 1.24 11.65
CA TYR A 206 14.00 2.70 11.54
C TYR A 206 14.78 3.34 10.37
N LYS A 207 15.44 2.54 9.53
CA LYS A 207 16.32 3.02 8.45
C LYS A 207 15.82 2.69 7.05
N THR A 208 15.13 1.58 6.89
CA THR A 208 14.65 1.10 5.57
C THR A 208 13.22 0.61 5.68
N PRO A 209 12.25 1.49 5.50
CA PRO A 209 10.88 1.05 5.42
C PRO A 209 10.71 0.14 4.22
N SER A 210 9.97 -0.91 4.43
CA SER A 210 9.61 -1.85 3.38
C SER A 210 8.11 -2.09 3.40
N THR A 211 7.53 -2.15 2.23
CA THR A 211 6.11 -2.49 2.07
C THR A 211 5.97 -3.99 1.84
N ARG A 212 4.92 -4.57 2.37
CA ARG A 212 4.63 -6.00 2.26
C ARG A 212 3.16 -6.21 1.90
N LEU A 213 2.93 -7.15 1.00
CA LEU A 213 1.61 -7.67 0.69
C LEU A 213 1.48 -9.04 1.33
N ALA A 214 0.51 -9.24 2.20
CA ALA A 214 0.25 -10.53 2.81
C ALA A 214 -1.04 -11.14 2.23
N ALA A 215 -0.96 -12.39 1.83
CA ALA A 215 -2.13 -13.21 1.53
C ALA A 215 -2.51 -14.02 2.77
N LEU A 216 -3.79 -14.03 3.08
CA LEU A 216 -4.39 -14.79 4.16
C LEU A 216 -5.11 -16.01 3.56
N PHE A 217 -4.87 -17.19 4.10
CA PHE A 217 -5.40 -18.43 3.55
C PHE A 217 -6.50 -19.03 4.44
N SER A 218 -7.36 -19.85 3.83
CA SER A 218 -8.50 -20.47 4.49
C SER A 218 -8.13 -21.47 5.60
N ASP A 219 -6.92 -22.01 5.57
CA ASP A 219 -6.39 -22.89 6.60
C ASP A 219 -5.80 -22.16 7.83
N GLY A 220 -5.87 -20.82 7.82
CA GLY A 220 -5.32 -19.97 8.87
C GLY A 220 -3.84 -19.64 8.69
N SER A 221 -3.19 -20.14 7.66
CA SER A 221 -1.84 -19.73 7.30
C SER A 221 -1.85 -18.38 6.57
N SER A 222 -0.68 -17.81 6.44
CA SER A 222 -0.45 -16.57 5.69
C SER A 222 0.91 -16.62 5.02
N GLN A 223 1.03 -15.88 3.92
CA GLN A 223 2.30 -15.73 3.21
C GLN A 223 2.51 -14.26 2.88
N VAL A 224 3.72 -13.78 3.13
CA VAL A 224 4.12 -12.40 2.85
C VAL A 224 4.90 -12.34 1.55
N TYR A 225 4.59 -11.34 0.74
CA TYR A 225 5.19 -11.09 -0.56
C TYR A 225 5.77 -9.68 -0.63
N ASN A 226 6.83 -9.53 -1.39
CA ASN A 226 7.27 -8.23 -1.87
C ASN A 226 6.27 -7.75 -2.95
N PRO A 227 5.59 -6.61 -2.79
CA PRO A 227 4.58 -6.16 -3.76
C PRO A 227 5.16 -5.76 -5.12
N TYR A 228 6.48 -5.51 -5.21
CA TYR A 228 7.13 -5.09 -6.45
C TYR A 228 7.45 -6.22 -7.42
N GLY A 229 7.49 -7.45 -6.95
CA GLY A 229 7.80 -8.62 -7.77
C GLY A 229 7.12 -9.90 -7.33
N LEU A 230 6.27 -9.83 -6.29
CA LEU A 230 5.57 -10.97 -5.70
C LEU A 230 6.48 -12.12 -5.26
N ASN A 231 7.73 -11.81 -4.91
CA ASN A 231 8.61 -12.78 -4.29
C ASN A 231 8.14 -13.09 -2.88
N GLU A 232 8.18 -14.35 -2.51
CA GLU A 232 7.95 -14.74 -1.13
C GLU A 232 9.04 -14.16 -0.22
N VAL A 233 8.64 -13.51 0.84
CA VAL A 233 9.54 -13.09 1.90
C VAL A 233 9.65 -14.23 2.90
N LEU A 234 10.88 -14.54 3.34
CA LEU A 234 11.19 -15.70 4.22
C LEU A 234 10.43 -15.72 5.55
N TRP A 235 9.62 -14.73 5.84
CA TRP A 235 8.82 -14.61 7.05
C TRP A 235 7.48 -15.37 6.93
N LYS A 236 7.60 -16.66 6.61
CA LYS A 236 6.46 -17.57 6.66
C LYS A 236 5.88 -17.56 8.07
N ASN A 237 4.58 -17.45 8.20
CA ASN A 237 3.81 -17.58 9.45
C ASN A 237 3.76 -16.36 10.40
N TYR A 238 4.16 -15.15 10.00
CA TYR A 238 4.18 -14.01 10.92
C TYR A 238 2.96 -13.09 10.85
N VAL A 239 2.08 -13.26 9.86
CA VAL A 239 0.86 -12.43 9.82
C VAL A 239 -0.11 -12.87 10.89
N ILE A 240 -0.30 -14.19 11.06
CA ILE A 240 -1.09 -14.73 12.16
C ILE A 240 -0.26 -15.85 12.83
N PRO A 241 0.04 -15.75 14.13
CA PRO A 241 0.91 -16.69 14.79
C PRO A 241 0.37 -18.11 14.72
N SER A 242 1.19 -19.05 14.25
CA SER A 242 0.87 -20.48 14.25
C SER A 242 0.79 -21.11 15.65
N ASN A 243 1.24 -20.39 16.66
CA ASN A 243 1.19 -20.82 18.07
C ASN A 243 -0.15 -20.51 18.74
N ASN A 244 -1.15 -20.17 17.95
CA ASN A 244 -2.47 -19.94 18.46
C ASN A 244 -2.96 -21.21 19.19
N LYS A 245 -3.21 -21.14 20.48
CA LYS A 245 -3.81 -22.23 21.27
C LYS A 245 -5.23 -22.58 20.80
N ASP A 246 -5.76 -21.79 19.87
CA ASP A 246 -7.08 -21.99 19.29
C ASP A 246 -6.97 -22.91 18.05
N PRO A 247 -7.51 -24.12 18.10
CA PRO A 247 -7.42 -25.07 16.98
C PRO A 247 -8.38 -24.75 15.82
N ARG A 248 -9.23 -23.70 15.96
CA ARG A 248 -10.18 -23.35 14.91
C ARG A 248 -9.46 -22.75 13.72
N PRO A 249 -9.82 -23.11 12.47
CA PRO A 249 -9.21 -22.51 11.30
C PRO A 249 -9.47 -20.99 11.30
N PHE A 250 -8.50 -20.23 10.82
CA PHE A 250 -8.64 -18.81 10.63
C PHE A 250 -9.60 -18.54 9.46
N THR A 251 -10.49 -17.56 9.65
CA THR A 251 -11.39 -17.11 8.60
C THR A 251 -11.39 -15.59 8.58
N PHE A 252 -10.97 -15.01 7.48
CA PHE A 252 -10.84 -13.56 7.35
C PHE A 252 -12.20 -12.89 7.17
N LYS A 253 -12.49 -11.84 7.93
CA LYS A 253 -13.67 -10.99 7.77
C LYS A 253 -13.31 -9.59 7.34
N SER A 254 -12.46 -8.91 8.09
CA SER A 254 -12.11 -7.51 7.83
C SER A 254 -10.73 -7.15 8.36
N PHE A 255 -10.16 -6.14 7.74
CA PHE A 255 -8.92 -5.47 8.14
C PHE A 255 -9.19 -3.99 8.30
N PHE A 256 -8.61 -3.38 9.33
CA PHE A 256 -8.61 -1.94 9.53
C PHE A 256 -7.30 -1.48 10.18
N THR A 257 -6.93 -0.22 9.96
CA THR A 257 -5.65 0.34 10.41
C THR A 257 -5.83 1.80 10.80
N THR A 258 -4.90 2.36 11.57
CA THR A 258 -4.84 3.80 11.86
C THR A 258 -4.53 4.60 10.60
N GLY A 259 -3.87 3.98 9.64
CA GLY A 259 -3.41 4.67 8.45
C GLY A 259 -2.35 5.74 8.72
N ASP A 260 -1.61 5.65 9.81
CA ASP A 260 -0.52 6.56 10.13
C ASP A 260 0.80 5.78 10.14
N SER A 261 1.44 5.69 8.98
CA SER A 261 2.75 5.03 8.82
C SER A 261 3.92 5.95 9.18
N SER A 262 3.65 7.24 9.41
CA SER A 262 4.69 8.25 9.60
C SER A 262 5.30 8.24 11.00
N ASN A 263 4.56 7.73 11.95
CA ASN A 263 5.01 7.62 13.33
C ASN A 263 4.90 6.15 13.76
N ASP A 264 5.72 5.75 14.68
CA ASP A 264 5.79 4.43 15.32
C ASP A 264 4.45 3.86 15.84
N THR A 265 3.32 4.39 15.38
CA THR A 265 1.97 4.15 15.88
C THR A 265 1.06 3.35 14.93
N ASP A 266 1.58 2.86 13.80
CA ASP A 266 0.76 2.11 12.84
C ASP A 266 0.19 0.83 13.44
N THR A 267 -1.04 0.93 13.90
CA THR A 267 -1.80 -0.19 14.45
C THR A 267 -2.68 -0.80 13.37
N LYS A 268 -2.58 -2.10 13.22
CA LYS A 268 -3.32 -2.91 12.26
C LYS A 268 -4.15 -3.95 12.99
N CYS A 269 -5.37 -4.16 12.52
CA CYS A 269 -6.32 -5.07 13.15
C CYS A 269 -6.99 -5.98 12.11
N ILE A 270 -7.16 -7.24 12.48
CA ILE A 270 -7.93 -8.22 11.71
C ILE A 270 -9.06 -8.76 12.58
N ILE A 271 -10.25 -8.86 12.02
CA ILE A 271 -11.39 -9.56 12.61
C ILE A 271 -11.68 -10.81 11.76
N SER A 272 -11.82 -11.96 12.42
CA SER A 272 -12.25 -13.20 11.76
C SER A 272 -13.79 -13.28 11.68
N THR A 273 -14.31 -14.15 10.81
CA THR A 273 -15.78 -14.35 10.66
C THR A 273 -16.44 -14.91 11.92
N ASP A 274 -15.69 -15.60 12.77
CA ASP A 274 -16.15 -16.14 14.06
C ASP A 274 -15.91 -15.18 15.23
N GLY A 275 -15.49 -13.94 14.93
CA GLY A 275 -15.38 -12.85 15.89
C GLY A 275 -14.09 -12.84 16.72
N ARG A 276 -13.10 -13.62 16.32
CA ARG A 276 -11.75 -13.47 16.89
C ARG A 276 -11.13 -12.17 16.40
N PHE A 277 -10.36 -11.54 17.27
CA PHE A 277 -9.69 -10.28 17.00
C PHE A 277 -8.17 -10.46 17.11
N TYR A 278 -7.45 -9.91 16.15
CA TYR A 278 -6.00 -9.93 16.08
C TYR A 278 -5.51 -8.50 15.82
N TRP A 279 -4.42 -8.12 16.45
CA TRP A 279 -3.83 -6.81 16.24
C TRP A 279 -2.32 -6.87 16.11
N SER A 280 -1.76 -5.86 15.51
CA SER A 280 -0.32 -5.66 15.36
C SER A 280 0.01 -4.19 15.43
N LYS A 281 1.14 -3.86 16.05
CA LYS A 281 1.72 -2.52 16.06
C LYS A 281 3.13 -2.61 15.52
N HIS A 282 3.52 -1.71 14.61
CA HIS A 282 4.82 -1.66 13.98
C HIS A 282 5.26 -2.91 13.19
N MET A 283 4.50 -3.98 13.19
CA MET A 283 4.87 -5.25 12.59
C MET A 283 3.77 -5.77 11.66
N ILE A 284 4.14 -6.75 10.81
CA ILE A 284 3.16 -7.54 10.06
C ILE A 284 2.59 -8.67 10.92
N ALA A 285 3.28 -9.05 11.99
CA ALA A 285 2.83 -10.14 12.87
C ALA A 285 1.65 -9.71 13.71
N PHE A 286 0.51 -10.34 13.48
CA PHE A 286 -0.71 -10.14 14.26
C PHE A 286 -0.74 -11.06 15.46
N LYS A 287 -1.22 -10.55 16.58
CA LYS A 287 -1.27 -11.23 17.87
C LYS A 287 -2.69 -11.24 18.41
N VAL A 288 -3.00 -12.21 19.23
CA VAL A 288 -4.24 -12.22 20.03
C VAL A 288 -4.05 -11.29 21.23
N PRO A 289 -4.91 -10.29 21.44
CA PRO A 289 -4.79 -9.41 22.59
C PRO A 289 -4.92 -10.19 23.89
N GLY A 290 -4.08 -9.87 24.85
CA GLY A 290 -4.16 -10.42 26.20
C GLY A 290 -3.82 -11.90 26.34
N GLU A 291 -3.14 -12.54 25.37
CA GLU A 291 -2.79 -13.97 25.44
C GLU A 291 -2.03 -14.33 26.72
N ASP A 292 -1.20 -13.41 27.23
CA ASP A 292 -0.45 -13.56 28.47
C ASP A 292 -0.85 -12.51 29.53
N ALA A 293 -2.06 -11.92 29.42
CA ALA A 293 -2.49 -10.91 30.37
C ALA A 293 -2.74 -11.51 31.75
N THR A 294 -2.09 -10.92 32.74
CA THR A 294 -2.30 -11.25 34.15
C THR A 294 -3.39 -10.37 34.78
N ASN A 295 -3.93 -9.40 34.03
CA ASN A 295 -4.98 -8.52 34.50
C ASN A 295 -6.27 -9.30 34.79
N PRO A 296 -6.80 -9.28 36.01
CA PRO A 296 -8.03 -10.02 36.37
C PRO A 296 -9.27 -9.58 35.60
N ASN A 297 -9.26 -8.37 35.05
CA ASN A 297 -10.37 -7.84 34.25
C ASN A 297 -10.23 -8.17 32.75
N HIS A 298 -9.19 -8.91 32.35
CA HIS A 298 -9.03 -9.33 30.97
C HIS A 298 -10.19 -10.22 30.52
N LEU A 299 -10.81 -9.83 29.40
CA LEU A 299 -11.94 -10.54 28.82
C LEU A 299 -11.45 -11.60 27.84
N THR A 300 -11.88 -12.83 28.03
CA THR A 300 -11.55 -13.97 27.14
C THR A 300 -12.75 -14.44 26.32
N ASP A 301 -13.97 -14.09 26.75
CA ASP A 301 -15.22 -14.51 26.13
C ASP A 301 -15.93 -13.33 25.45
N TYR A 302 -15.61 -13.14 24.17
CA TYR A 302 -16.19 -12.10 23.31
C TYR A 302 -16.31 -12.58 21.86
N MET A 303 -17.11 -11.84 21.07
CA MET A 303 -17.23 -12.02 19.61
C MET A 303 -17.26 -10.66 18.95
N VAL A 304 -16.16 -10.27 18.33
CA VAL A 304 -16.03 -8.97 17.66
C VAL A 304 -16.66 -9.00 16.26
N THR A 305 -17.46 -7.99 15.94
CA THR A 305 -18.06 -7.86 14.60
C THR A 305 -17.59 -6.64 13.84
N ALA A 306 -17.20 -5.58 14.53
CA ALA A 306 -16.61 -4.37 13.96
C ALA A 306 -15.69 -3.70 14.98
N GLY A 307 -14.75 -2.90 14.50
CA GLY A 307 -13.84 -2.15 15.34
C GLY A 307 -13.20 -0.99 14.61
N THR A 308 -12.67 -0.05 15.39
CA THR A 308 -11.88 1.09 14.91
C THR A 308 -10.80 1.44 15.91
N ILE A 309 -9.86 2.29 15.52
CA ILE A 309 -8.72 2.66 16.33
C ILE A 309 -8.80 4.16 16.60
N THR A 310 -8.80 4.53 17.88
CA THR A 310 -8.63 5.91 18.33
C THR A 310 -7.17 6.14 18.73
N GLU A 311 -6.81 7.36 19.07
CA GLU A 311 -5.45 7.67 19.55
C GLU A 311 -5.02 6.76 20.71
N ASN A 312 -5.91 6.51 21.65
CA ASN A 312 -5.60 5.80 22.90
C ASN A 312 -6.09 4.34 22.94
N TYR A 313 -7.09 3.99 22.12
CA TYR A 313 -7.74 2.70 22.22
C TYR A 313 -8.10 2.11 20.85
N ILE A 314 -8.01 0.79 20.75
CA ILE A 314 -8.74 0.01 19.77
C ILE A 314 -10.12 -0.25 20.39
N VAL A 315 -11.18 0.25 19.77
CA VAL A 315 -12.57 0.13 20.24
C VAL A 315 -13.30 -0.88 19.39
N LEU A 316 -13.91 -1.87 20.01
CA LEU A 316 -14.50 -3.03 19.37
C LEU A 316 -15.93 -3.25 19.86
N TRP A 317 -16.81 -3.76 19.00
CA TRP A 317 -18.14 -4.21 19.40
C TRP A 317 -18.15 -5.73 19.65
N ASP A 318 -18.41 -6.10 20.91
CA ASP A 318 -18.65 -7.48 21.33
C ASP A 318 -20.12 -7.85 21.10
N GLN A 319 -20.39 -8.48 19.98
CA GLN A 319 -21.74 -8.88 19.58
C GLN A 319 -22.36 -9.91 20.51
N LYS A 320 -21.55 -10.77 21.11
CA LYS A 320 -22.01 -11.83 22.01
C LYS A 320 -22.60 -11.26 23.29
N ASN A 321 -21.92 -10.27 23.87
CA ASN A 321 -22.31 -9.69 25.16
C ASN A 321 -22.99 -8.33 25.00
N ASN A 322 -23.20 -7.84 23.77
CA ASN A 322 -23.85 -6.56 23.47
C ASN A 322 -23.21 -5.37 24.21
N ARG A 323 -21.89 -5.26 24.12
CA ARG A 323 -21.12 -4.20 24.77
C ARG A 323 -19.96 -3.71 23.89
N PHE A 324 -19.44 -2.54 24.20
CA PHE A 324 -18.14 -2.12 23.67
C PHE A 324 -17.03 -2.65 24.56
N ILE A 325 -15.97 -3.13 23.93
CA ILE A 325 -14.73 -3.53 24.57
C ILE A 325 -13.58 -2.74 23.96
N CYS A 326 -12.48 -2.63 24.67
CA CYS A 326 -11.32 -1.87 24.21
C CYS A 326 -10.00 -2.57 24.53
N VAL A 327 -8.99 -2.22 23.74
CA VAL A 327 -7.58 -2.57 23.96
C VAL A 327 -6.79 -1.28 23.89
N SER A 328 -5.85 -1.06 24.82
CA SER A 328 -5.00 0.14 24.76
C SER A 328 -4.16 0.14 23.48
N ASN A 329 -4.10 1.31 22.83
CA ASN A 329 -3.27 1.57 21.65
C ASN A 329 -2.00 2.39 21.99
N GLN A 330 -1.73 2.68 23.26
CA GLN A 330 -0.60 3.51 23.67
C GLN A 330 0.73 2.75 23.70
N ASP A 331 1.82 3.48 23.37
CA ASP A 331 3.19 2.95 23.27
C ASP A 331 3.93 2.80 24.58
N ASP A 332 3.40 3.29 25.70
CA ASP A 332 4.08 3.29 27.00
C ASP A 332 4.56 1.90 27.46
N TYR A 333 4.05 0.87 26.80
CA TYR A 333 4.51 -0.50 26.97
C TYR A 333 5.76 -0.86 26.14
N PHE A 334 6.08 -0.15 25.07
CA PHE A 334 7.25 -0.45 24.24
C PHE A 334 8.55 0.06 24.86
N ASN A 335 8.56 1.22 25.49
CA ASN A 335 9.73 1.70 26.22
C ASN A 335 10.10 0.81 27.41
N TYR A 336 9.17 -0.02 27.85
CA TYR A 336 9.39 -1.01 28.90
C TYR A 336 10.10 -2.28 28.36
N TYR A 337 10.13 -2.49 27.05
CA TYR A 337 10.69 -3.70 26.42
C TYR A 337 12.20 -3.70 26.32
N GLU A 338 12.84 -2.55 26.23
CA GLU A 338 14.30 -2.49 26.17
C GLU A 338 14.97 -2.87 27.50
N GLU A 339 14.25 -2.73 28.61
CA GLU A 339 14.80 -2.98 29.94
C GLU A 339 14.38 -4.32 30.56
N LYS A 340 13.30 -4.98 30.08
CA LYS A 340 12.80 -6.24 30.65
C LYS A 340 12.89 -7.39 29.67
N LYS A 341 13.38 -8.53 30.13
CA LYS A 341 13.45 -9.78 29.36
C LYS A 341 12.26 -10.68 29.70
N ALA A 342 11.92 -11.58 28.76
CA ALA A 342 10.92 -12.61 29.00
C ALA A 342 11.24 -13.37 30.31
N GLY A 343 10.31 -13.39 31.27
CA GLY A 343 10.45 -13.97 32.60
C GLY A 343 10.68 -12.95 33.72
N ASP A 344 10.91 -11.66 33.43
CA ASP A 344 11.02 -10.64 34.45
C ASP A 344 9.64 -10.28 35.01
N PRO A 345 9.51 -9.99 36.30
CA PRO A 345 8.26 -9.53 36.89
C PRO A 345 7.74 -8.27 36.17
N GLY A 346 6.50 -8.32 35.69
CA GLY A 346 5.88 -7.21 34.94
C GLY A 346 6.22 -7.19 33.45
N PHE A 347 6.91 -8.20 32.89
CA PHE A 347 7.01 -8.37 31.45
C PHE A 347 5.65 -8.73 30.89
N ARG A 348 5.14 -7.94 29.94
CA ARG A 348 3.85 -8.16 29.29
C ARG A 348 4.03 -8.17 27.79
N LEU A 349 3.58 -9.21 27.17
CA LEU A 349 3.58 -9.33 25.71
C LEU A 349 2.40 -8.61 25.06
N PHE A 350 1.28 -8.35 25.78
CA PHE A 350 0.05 -7.87 25.14
C PHE A 350 -0.87 -7.10 26.09
N ASN A 351 -1.53 -6.07 25.53
CA ASN A 351 -2.53 -5.31 26.26
C ASN A 351 -3.80 -6.16 26.48
N PRO A 352 -4.42 -6.10 27.67
CA PRO A 352 -5.65 -6.84 27.94
C PRO A 352 -6.83 -6.28 27.13
N VAL A 353 -7.80 -7.15 26.86
CA VAL A 353 -9.11 -6.74 26.36
C VAL A 353 -9.97 -6.39 27.57
N LEU A 354 -10.51 -5.18 27.63
CA LEU A 354 -11.28 -4.67 28.76
C LEU A 354 -12.69 -4.26 28.35
N ASP A 355 -13.64 -4.25 29.32
CA ASP A 355 -14.94 -3.62 29.12
C ASP A 355 -14.77 -2.09 29.02
N ALA A 356 -15.40 -1.47 28.04
CA ALA A 356 -15.36 -0.02 27.87
C ALA A 356 -16.38 0.70 28.78
N HIS A 357 -17.20 -0.04 29.54
CA HIS A 357 -18.22 0.45 30.50
C HIS A 357 -19.13 1.55 29.93
N VAL A 358 -19.54 1.43 28.65
CA VAL A 358 -20.39 2.43 28.00
C VAL A 358 -21.83 2.35 28.54
N ASP A 359 -22.35 3.48 29.04
CA ASP A 359 -23.73 3.56 29.54
C ASP A 359 -24.74 3.76 28.41
N PHE A 360 -25.61 2.78 28.19
CA PHE A 360 -26.68 2.84 27.19
C PHE A 360 -28.02 3.37 27.72
N SER A 361 -28.14 3.73 28.99
CA SER A 361 -29.41 4.05 29.64
C SER A 361 -30.19 5.18 28.94
N THR A 362 -29.49 6.19 28.42
CA THR A 362 -30.10 7.29 27.66
C THR A 362 -30.63 6.81 26.32
N LEU A 363 -29.85 6.00 25.60
CA LEU A 363 -30.24 5.44 24.29
C LEU A 363 -31.41 4.45 24.44
N GLU A 364 -31.45 3.67 25.51
CA GLU A 364 -32.56 2.77 25.82
C GLU A 364 -33.87 3.51 26.01
N LYS A 365 -33.85 4.62 26.78
CA LYS A 365 -35.02 5.49 26.94
C LYS A 365 -35.53 6.12 25.66
N GLN A 366 -34.62 6.31 24.67
CA GLN A 366 -34.94 6.85 23.35
C GLN A 366 -35.34 5.78 22.33
N GLY A 367 -35.29 4.49 22.69
CA GLY A 367 -35.52 3.39 21.77
C GLY A 367 -34.38 3.19 20.76
N LEU A 368 -33.19 3.71 21.07
CA LEU A 368 -32.00 3.69 20.21
C LEU A 368 -30.91 2.75 20.74
N SER A 369 -31.21 1.82 21.65
CA SER A 369 -30.22 0.90 22.18
C SER A 369 -29.46 0.14 21.09
N PRO A 370 -28.12 0.00 21.16
CA PRO A 370 -27.35 -0.83 20.24
C PRO A 370 -27.54 -2.34 20.52
N LYS A 371 -28.06 -2.71 21.70
CA LYS A 371 -28.26 -4.11 22.08
C LYS A 371 -29.18 -4.83 21.09
N GLY A 372 -28.79 -6.04 20.69
CA GLY A 372 -29.54 -6.85 19.72
C GLY A 372 -29.35 -6.46 18.24
N LYS A 373 -28.59 -5.41 17.97
CA LYS A 373 -28.20 -5.02 16.60
C LYS A 373 -26.80 -5.53 16.25
N GLU A 374 -26.52 -5.68 14.98
CA GLU A 374 -25.21 -6.11 14.49
C GLU A 374 -24.38 -4.91 14.04
N ALA A 375 -23.18 -4.75 14.57
CA ALA A 375 -22.23 -3.78 14.05
C ALA A 375 -21.67 -4.30 12.72
N ILE A 376 -21.87 -3.51 11.65
CA ILE A 376 -21.48 -3.89 10.29
C ILE A 376 -20.22 -3.14 9.81
N TYR A 377 -19.95 -1.95 10.36
CA TYR A 377 -18.83 -1.12 10.01
C TYR A 377 -18.44 -0.21 11.16
N ALA A 378 -17.17 0.12 11.26
CA ALA A 378 -16.68 1.11 12.22
C ALA A 378 -15.57 1.95 11.60
N TYR A 379 -15.46 3.20 12.02
CA TYR A 379 -14.45 4.14 11.55
C TYR A 379 -14.15 5.19 12.61
N ILE A 380 -13.01 5.87 12.45
CA ILE A 380 -12.69 7.04 13.26
C ILE A 380 -13.01 8.32 12.51
N GLN A 381 -13.73 9.22 13.15
CA GLN A 381 -13.98 10.56 12.66
C GLN A 381 -13.10 11.55 13.42
N TYR A 382 -12.13 12.16 12.73
CA TYR A 382 -11.29 13.20 13.30
C TYR A 382 -12.01 14.56 13.27
N LYS A 383 -11.80 15.39 14.30
CA LYS A 383 -12.09 16.82 14.25
C LYS A 383 -10.85 17.59 13.80
N GLU A 384 -11.06 18.83 13.29
CA GLU A 384 -10.00 19.68 12.74
C GLU A 384 -8.78 19.88 13.66
N ASN A 385 -8.93 19.73 14.96
CA ASN A 385 -7.88 19.99 15.95
C ASN A 385 -7.35 18.72 16.65
N TYR A 386 -7.66 17.52 16.16
CA TYR A 386 -7.27 16.22 16.76
C TYR A 386 -7.76 15.99 18.21
N GLU A 387 -8.29 16.99 18.91
CA GLU A 387 -8.60 16.95 20.34
C GLU A 387 -9.83 16.11 20.71
N GLU A 388 -10.68 15.72 19.75
CA GLU A 388 -11.86 14.91 20.03
C GLU A 388 -12.20 14.01 18.84
N SER A 389 -11.39 12.99 18.60
CA SER A 389 -11.76 11.95 17.65
C SER A 389 -12.92 11.11 18.20
N LYS A 390 -13.85 10.76 17.30
CA LYS A 390 -15.00 9.90 17.64
C LYS A 390 -14.85 8.54 17.00
N ALA A 391 -15.05 7.48 17.81
CA ALA A 391 -15.23 6.15 17.27
C ALA A 391 -16.70 5.99 16.82
N CYS A 392 -16.89 5.81 15.52
CA CYS A 392 -18.20 5.73 14.88
C CYS A 392 -18.51 4.30 14.48
N PHE A 393 -19.69 3.83 14.80
CA PHE A 393 -20.13 2.47 14.49
C PHE A 393 -21.48 2.49 13.77
N ILE A 394 -21.58 1.80 12.65
CA ILE A 394 -22.83 1.59 11.92
C ILE A 394 -23.36 0.20 12.25
N PHE A 395 -24.60 0.19 12.73
CA PHE A 395 -25.31 -1.02 13.12
C PHE A 395 -26.51 -1.29 12.22
N LYS A 396 -26.77 -2.56 12.01
CA LYS A 396 -27.98 -3.06 11.34
C LYS A 396 -28.90 -3.72 12.35
N ASP A 397 -30.15 -3.30 12.38
CA ASP A 397 -31.23 -4.00 13.09
C ASP A 397 -31.86 -5.01 12.13
N LYS A 398 -31.59 -6.29 12.35
CA LYS A 398 -32.08 -7.37 11.50
C LYS A 398 -33.60 -7.56 11.56
N SER A 399 -34.26 -7.07 12.60
CA SER A 399 -35.70 -7.22 12.76
C SER A 399 -36.51 -6.35 11.83
N ASN A 400 -35.99 -5.18 11.47
CA ASN A 400 -36.69 -4.19 10.64
C ASN A 400 -35.83 -3.63 9.50
N ASN A 401 -34.64 -4.17 9.31
CA ASN A 401 -33.68 -3.78 8.28
C ASN A 401 -33.26 -2.29 8.32
N SER A 402 -33.33 -1.68 9.52
CA SER A 402 -32.92 -0.29 9.75
C SER A 402 -31.46 -0.20 10.18
N TYR A 403 -30.86 0.92 9.85
CA TYR A 403 -29.46 1.19 10.20
C TYR A 403 -29.35 2.34 11.19
N TYR A 404 -28.33 2.26 12.04
CA TYR A 404 -28.09 3.21 13.12
C TYR A 404 -26.61 3.58 13.16
N LEU A 405 -26.32 4.84 13.44
CA LEU A 405 -24.98 5.32 13.74
C LEU A 405 -24.86 5.56 15.24
N TYR A 406 -23.82 5.01 15.84
CA TYR A 406 -23.42 5.31 17.21
C TYR A 406 -22.05 5.97 17.18
N GLU A 407 -21.92 7.08 17.91
CA GLU A 407 -20.70 7.86 18.03
C GLU A 407 -20.23 7.81 19.47
N LEU A 408 -19.02 7.30 19.71
CA LEU A 408 -18.37 7.23 21.00
C LEU A 408 -17.31 8.33 21.06
N THR A 409 -17.38 9.15 22.10
CA THR A 409 -16.39 10.19 22.41
C THR A 409 -15.67 9.81 23.69
N SER A 410 -14.34 9.83 23.71
CA SER A 410 -13.56 9.54 24.91
C SER A 410 -13.89 10.55 26.01
N LEU A 411 -14.07 10.07 27.24
CA LEU A 411 -14.29 10.89 28.42
C LEU A 411 -12.98 11.26 29.14
N GLY A 412 -11.85 10.74 28.69
CA GLY A 412 -10.54 11.07 29.23
C GLY A 412 -10.12 12.46 28.80
N GLY A 413 -10.23 13.45 29.72
CA GLY A 413 -9.47 14.69 29.60
C GLY A 413 -8.04 14.44 30.01
N ASP A 414 -7.13 15.24 29.45
CA ASP A 414 -5.69 15.33 29.70
C ASP A 414 -4.91 14.02 29.95
N LYS A 415 -3.83 13.93 29.20
CA LYS A 415 -2.90 12.79 29.03
C LYS A 415 -2.40 12.13 30.33
N ASP A 416 -2.72 12.67 31.49
CA ASP A 416 -1.96 12.32 32.69
C ASP A 416 -2.66 11.44 33.73
N ASP A 417 -4.01 11.21 33.67
CA ASP A 417 -4.48 10.76 35.00
C ASP A 417 -5.53 9.63 35.11
N LYS A 418 -6.32 9.28 34.11
CA LYS A 418 -7.40 8.31 34.41
C LYS A 418 -7.58 7.14 33.43
N SER A 419 -7.20 7.28 32.20
CA SER A 419 -7.27 6.18 31.23
C SER A 419 -6.24 5.07 31.50
N LEU A 420 -5.12 5.42 32.14
CA LEU A 420 -4.09 4.49 32.60
C LEU A 420 -4.50 3.71 33.88
N ALA A 421 -5.46 4.20 34.66
CA ALA A 421 -5.91 3.49 35.87
C ALA A 421 -6.52 2.13 35.57
N LEU A 422 -7.17 1.96 34.40
CA LEU A 422 -7.66 0.65 33.94
C LEU A 422 -6.54 -0.32 33.55
N LEU A 423 -5.33 0.19 33.35
CA LEU A 423 -4.16 -0.58 32.92
C LEU A 423 -3.16 -0.84 34.06
N LYS A 424 -3.41 -0.28 35.26
CA LYS A 424 -2.57 -0.57 36.42
C LYS A 424 -2.68 -2.02 36.85
N ASP A 425 -1.51 -2.63 36.94
CA ASP A 425 -1.31 -4.07 37.06
C ASP A 425 -1.33 -4.58 38.48
N ASP A 426 -1.37 -3.73 39.48
CA ASP A 426 -1.13 -4.11 40.86
C ASP A 426 -2.38 -4.55 41.61
N GLY A 427 -3.56 -4.52 40.96
CA GLY A 427 -4.83 -4.92 41.59
C GLY A 427 -5.22 -4.09 42.81
N SER A 428 -4.50 -2.97 43.05
CA SER A 428 -4.62 -2.19 44.30
C SER A 428 -5.63 -1.07 44.21
N GLU A 429 -6.17 -0.74 43.05
CA GLU A 429 -7.30 0.15 42.91
C GLU A 429 -8.49 -0.63 42.36
N GLU A 430 -9.57 -0.67 43.10
CA GLU A 430 -10.90 -1.01 42.60
C GLU A 430 -11.06 -0.21 41.30
N GLY A 431 -11.03 -0.92 40.18
CA GLY A 431 -11.14 -0.29 38.85
C GLY A 431 -12.39 0.57 38.87
N ASP A 432 -12.21 1.87 38.68
CA ASP A 432 -13.34 2.77 38.55
C ASP A 432 -14.19 2.25 37.41
N ASN A 433 -15.39 1.76 37.68
CA ASN A 433 -16.40 1.36 36.69
C ASN A 433 -16.90 2.58 35.89
N ASN A 434 -16.11 3.63 35.83
CA ASN A 434 -16.41 4.83 35.06
C ASN A 434 -16.36 4.52 33.57
N PRO A 435 -17.37 4.96 32.82
CA PRO A 435 -17.38 4.76 31.39
C PRO A 435 -16.18 5.47 30.73
N LEU A 436 -15.48 4.75 29.86
CA LEU A 436 -14.38 5.32 29.09
C LEU A 436 -14.88 6.24 27.95
N PHE A 437 -16.12 6.03 27.55
CA PHE A 437 -16.71 6.77 26.42
C PHE A 437 -18.13 7.21 26.77
N SER A 438 -18.48 8.43 26.37
CA SER A 438 -19.87 8.81 26.16
C SER A 438 -20.36 8.28 24.82
N ILE A 439 -21.65 8.03 24.70
CA ILE A 439 -22.25 7.53 23.46
C ILE A 439 -23.48 8.36 23.07
N THR A 440 -23.54 8.66 21.76
CA THR A 440 -24.77 9.17 21.12
C THR A 440 -25.19 8.21 20.02
N GLY A 441 -26.49 8.24 19.67
CA GLY A 441 -27.02 7.34 18.64
C GLY A 441 -28.13 7.99 17.83
N LYS A 442 -28.22 7.63 16.55
CA LYS A 442 -29.31 8.07 15.66
C LYS A 442 -29.61 7.01 14.61
N LYS A 443 -30.86 7.00 14.14
CA LYS A 443 -31.25 6.18 12.99
C LYS A 443 -30.81 6.85 11.69
N LEU A 444 -30.19 6.08 10.78
CA LEU A 444 -29.83 6.51 9.44
C LEU A 444 -31.05 6.35 8.52
N LYS A 445 -31.48 7.44 7.91
CA LYS A 445 -32.61 7.47 7.00
C LYS A 445 -32.14 7.12 5.58
N ASP A 446 -32.89 6.26 4.88
CA ASP A 446 -32.64 5.90 3.46
C ASP A 446 -31.21 5.36 3.19
N PHE A 447 -30.61 4.72 4.20
CA PHE A 447 -29.28 4.11 4.16
C PHE A 447 -29.43 2.60 4.02
N ASN A 448 -29.03 2.03 2.88
CA ASN A 448 -29.23 0.62 2.53
C ASN A 448 -27.98 0.01 1.86
N PRO A 449 -26.87 -0.18 2.57
CA PRO A 449 -25.67 -0.77 1.99
C PRO A 449 -25.91 -2.23 1.57
N ASN A 450 -25.18 -2.67 0.54
CA ASN A 450 -25.10 -4.07 0.18
C ASN A 450 -24.63 -4.92 1.36
N THR A 451 -24.97 -6.19 1.36
CA THR A 451 -24.43 -7.14 2.33
C THR A 451 -22.96 -7.38 2.04
N GLY A 452 -22.11 -7.20 3.03
CA GLY A 452 -20.67 -7.39 2.91
C GLY A 452 -19.90 -6.39 3.76
N VAL A 453 -18.74 -6.80 4.21
CA VAL A 453 -17.92 -6.01 5.15
C VAL A 453 -17.38 -4.73 4.50
N TYR A 454 -17.14 -4.78 3.20
CA TYR A 454 -16.57 -3.66 2.44
C TYR A 454 -17.62 -2.89 1.63
N SER A 455 -18.90 -2.98 1.99
CA SER A 455 -19.97 -2.23 1.33
C SER A 455 -20.12 -0.79 1.82
N VAL A 456 -19.45 -0.45 2.92
CA VAL A 456 -19.39 0.89 3.52
C VAL A 456 -17.94 1.30 3.67
N LEU A 457 -17.65 2.56 3.38
CA LEU A 457 -16.31 3.14 3.44
C LEU A 457 -16.35 4.54 4.04
N TYR A 458 -15.39 4.84 4.89
CA TYR A 458 -15.11 6.20 5.37
C TYR A 458 -13.68 6.59 4.98
N SER A 459 -13.50 7.84 4.57
CA SER A 459 -12.17 8.41 4.33
C SER A 459 -11.95 9.60 5.26
N THR A 460 -10.84 9.58 5.96
CA THR A 460 -10.41 10.69 6.84
C THR A 460 -10.05 11.96 6.08
N GLU A 461 -9.92 11.89 4.75
CA GLU A 461 -9.70 13.05 3.89
C GLU A 461 -10.86 14.04 3.95
N PHE A 462 -12.06 13.52 4.02
CA PHE A 462 -13.24 14.34 4.12
C PHE A 462 -13.59 14.49 5.60
N MET A 463 -13.04 15.50 6.29
CA MET A 463 -13.30 15.82 7.70
C MET A 463 -14.78 16.09 8.01
N SER A 464 -15.66 15.68 7.13
CA SER A 464 -17.11 15.81 7.17
C SER A 464 -17.74 14.51 7.67
N SER A 465 -19.02 14.59 8.02
CA SER A 465 -19.83 13.44 8.38
C SER A 465 -20.21 12.54 7.19
N TYR A 466 -19.35 12.41 6.19
CA TYR A 466 -19.62 11.61 4.99
C TYR A 466 -19.18 10.17 5.19
N VAL A 467 -20.05 9.24 4.79
CA VAL A 467 -19.69 7.84 4.50
C VAL A 467 -20.07 7.53 3.06
N PHE A 468 -19.32 6.64 2.45
CA PHE A 468 -19.62 6.12 1.12
C PHE A 468 -20.18 4.72 1.27
N TYR A 469 -21.20 4.38 0.49
CA TYR A 469 -21.74 3.02 0.55
C TYR A 469 -22.30 2.57 -0.81
N ALA A 470 -22.22 1.26 -1.03
CA ALA A 470 -22.77 0.63 -2.22
C ALA A 470 -24.18 0.12 -1.98
N GLU A 471 -25.11 0.41 -2.90
CA GLU A 471 -26.46 -0.15 -2.97
C GLU A 471 -26.71 -0.71 -4.38
N GLY A 472 -26.71 -2.04 -4.54
CA GLY A 472 -26.65 -2.66 -5.85
C GLY A 472 -25.37 -2.29 -6.60
N GLY A 473 -25.52 -1.75 -7.80
CA GLY A 473 -24.43 -1.21 -8.62
C GLY A 473 -24.18 0.30 -8.41
N ASN A 474 -24.83 0.92 -7.45
CA ASN A 474 -24.70 2.36 -7.20
C ASN A 474 -23.80 2.63 -6.00
N LEU A 475 -22.91 3.60 -6.10
CA LEU A 475 -22.12 4.13 -5.00
C LEU A 475 -22.67 5.50 -4.59
N TYR A 476 -23.01 5.64 -3.33
CA TYR A 476 -23.53 6.86 -2.75
C TYR A 476 -22.56 7.50 -1.77
N ARG A 477 -22.47 8.82 -1.81
CA ARG A 477 -22.00 9.63 -0.70
C ARG A 477 -23.19 9.94 0.20
N TYR A 478 -23.06 9.70 1.49
CA TYR A 478 -24.11 9.88 2.48
C TYR A 478 -23.62 10.74 3.63
N ASN A 479 -24.31 11.85 3.89
CA ASN A 479 -24.03 12.71 5.02
C ASN A 479 -24.76 12.19 6.26
N THR A 480 -24.01 11.68 7.22
CA THR A 480 -24.59 11.13 8.44
C THR A 480 -25.24 12.17 9.34
N SER A 481 -24.94 13.49 9.18
CA SER A 481 -25.51 14.55 10.03
C SER A 481 -26.92 14.97 9.61
N ASN A 482 -27.19 15.04 8.32
CA ASN A 482 -28.46 15.54 7.77
C ASN A 482 -29.21 14.53 6.87
N ALA A 483 -28.65 13.32 6.70
CA ALA A 483 -29.16 12.26 5.85
C ALA A 483 -29.23 12.63 4.35
N ASP A 484 -28.42 13.60 3.90
CA ASP A 484 -28.28 13.89 2.49
C ASP A 484 -27.56 12.77 1.75
N LYS A 485 -28.12 12.31 0.62
CA LYS A 485 -27.67 11.16 -0.17
C LYS A 485 -27.45 11.59 -1.62
N ALA A 486 -26.23 11.49 -2.11
CA ALA A 486 -25.84 11.78 -3.48
C ALA A 486 -25.30 10.53 -4.17
N LEU A 487 -25.81 10.21 -5.37
CA LEU A 487 -25.23 9.20 -6.25
C LEU A 487 -23.94 9.77 -6.86
N ILE A 488 -22.80 9.11 -6.61
CA ILE A 488 -21.50 9.56 -7.12
C ILE A 488 -20.93 8.66 -8.22
N TYR A 489 -21.29 7.36 -8.24
CA TYR A 489 -20.87 6.45 -9.28
C TYR A 489 -21.94 5.39 -9.53
N GLN A 490 -22.09 4.99 -10.79
CA GLN A 490 -22.97 3.91 -11.21
C GLN A 490 -22.18 2.87 -12.01
N ALA A 491 -22.18 1.64 -11.53
CA ALA A 491 -21.59 0.52 -12.24
C ALA A 491 -22.33 0.24 -13.55
N PRO A 492 -21.69 -0.38 -14.55
CA PRO A 492 -22.37 -0.83 -15.74
C PRO A 492 -23.57 -1.76 -15.42
N GLU A 493 -24.53 -1.88 -16.32
CA GLU A 493 -25.75 -2.64 -16.10
C GLU A 493 -25.48 -4.11 -15.71
N GLY A 494 -26.11 -4.54 -14.63
CA GLY A 494 -26.01 -5.90 -14.12
C GLY A 494 -24.82 -6.17 -13.21
N TRP A 495 -23.94 -5.19 -12.96
CA TRP A 495 -22.85 -5.30 -12.01
C TRP A 495 -23.28 -4.83 -10.62
N ASN A 496 -22.88 -5.57 -9.58
CA ASN A 496 -23.05 -5.19 -8.17
C ASN A 496 -21.70 -4.81 -7.57
N ILE A 497 -21.68 -3.71 -6.83
CA ILE A 497 -20.49 -3.29 -6.08
C ILE A 497 -20.41 -4.12 -4.80
N ASN A 498 -19.33 -4.85 -4.62
CA ASN A 498 -19.13 -5.76 -3.48
C ASN A 498 -18.02 -5.27 -2.54
N ILE A 499 -17.06 -4.52 -3.06
CA ILE A 499 -15.88 -4.08 -2.32
C ILE A 499 -15.61 -2.61 -2.59
N LEU A 500 -15.45 -1.86 -1.51
CA LEU A 500 -14.97 -0.48 -1.50
C LEU A 500 -13.74 -0.40 -0.59
N LYS A 501 -12.61 0.06 -1.12
CA LYS A 501 -11.39 0.31 -0.36
C LYS A 501 -10.74 1.61 -0.81
N LEU A 502 -9.99 2.26 0.06
CA LEU A 502 -9.13 3.37 -0.31
C LEU A 502 -7.83 2.85 -0.92
N ARG A 503 -7.18 3.63 -1.77
CA ARG A 503 -5.80 3.35 -2.17
C ARG A 503 -4.88 3.28 -0.96
N SER A 504 -5.06 4.17 0.01
CA SER A 504 -4.38 4.13 1.29
C SER A 504 -5.31 4.63 2.38
N TYR A 505 -5.13 4.12 3.58
CA TYR A 505 -5.72 4.66 4.81
C TYR A 505 -4.73 5.58 5.52
N ASP A 506 -3.52 5.68 5.00
CA ASP A 506 -2.42 6.43 5.59
C ASP A 506 -2.64 7.94 5.45
N LYS A 507 -2.40 8.64 6.54
CA LYS A 507 -2.45 10.10 6.64
C LYS A 507 -1.09 10.75 6.35
N SER A 508 -0.05 9.95 6.06
CA SER A 508 1.31 10.44 6.04
C SER A 508 1.51 11.54 4.99
N SER A 509 2.06 12.64 5.48
CA SER A 509 2.60 13.75 4.70
C SER A 509 3.98 13.46 4.09
N PHE A 510 4.42 12.19 4.09
CA PHE A 510 5.74 11.81 3.57
C PHE A 510 5.78 11.58 2.07
N MET A 511 4.66 11.62 1.44
CA MET A 511 4.55 11.61 0.00
C MET A 511 5.01 12.97 -0.52
N GLY A 512 5.91 13.02 -1.49
CA GLY A 512 6.49 14.25 -2.01
C GLY A 512 5.45 15.24 -2.55
N GLU A 513 5.88 16.45 -2.89
CA GLU A 513 5.00 17.57 -3.31
C GLU A 513 4.08 17.28 -4.52
N ASP A 514 4.27 16.15 -5.21
CA ASP A 514 3.47 15.72 -6.37
C ASP A 514 2.45 14.62 -6.05
N ASP A 515 2.25 14.27 -4.78
CA ASP A 515 1.37 13.15 -4.43
C ASP A 515 -0.09 13.55 -4.36
N ASP A 516 -0.83 12.96 -5.27
CA ASP A 516 -2.28 12.83 -5.15
C ASP A 516 -2.63 12.21 -3.80
N ASN A 517 -3.52 12.85 -3.06
CA ASN A 517 -3.98 12.31 -1.79
C ASN A 517 -4.68 10.95 -1.99
N LEU A 518 -3.98 9.88 -1.66
CA LEU A 518 -4.43 8.49 -1.90
C LEU A 518 -5.75 8.14 -1.21
N ARG A 519 -6.15 8.91 -0.18
CA ARG A 519 -7.43 8.76 0.52
C ARG A 519 -8.62 9.35 -0.24
N GLN A 520 -8.37 10.09 -1.33
CA GLN A 520 -9.39 10.54 -2.27
C GLN A 520 -9.74 9.48 -3.33
N TYR A 521 -8.98 8.38 -3.42
CA TYR A 521 -9.23 7.33 -4.40
C TYR A 521 -9.97 6.17 -3.77
N ILE A 522 -11.10 5.79 -4.38
CA ILE A 522 -11.87 4.60 -4.01
C ILE A 522 -11.64 3.52 -5.06
N CYS A 523 -11.07 2.40 -4.62
CA CYS A 523 -10.96 1.17 -5.39
C CYS A 523 -12.27 0.39 -5.26
N ILE A 524 -12.87 0.03 -6.38
CA ILE A 524 -14.20 -0.59 -6.45
C ILE A 524 -14.07 -1.98 -7.06
N GLY A 525 -14.49 -3.00 -6.33
CA GLY A 525 -14.66 -4.37 -6.82
C GLY A 525 -16.13 -4.68 -7.09
N MET A 526 -16.40 -5.21 -8.27
CA MET A 526 -17.75 -5.51 -8.74
C MET A 526 -17.86 -6.96 -9.21
N ASN A 527 -19.02 -7.56 -9.04
CA ASN A 527 -19.31 -8.91 -9.51
C ASN A 527 -20.60 -8.96 -10.31
N LYS A 528 -20.60 -9.81 -11.37
CA LYS A 528 -21.76 -10.15 -12.18
C LYS A 528 -21.77 -11.65 -12.48
N GLY A 529 -22.57 -12.41 -11.75
CA GLY A 529 -22.50 -13.88 -11.79
C GLY A 529 -21.14 -14.36 -11.31
N ASN A 530 -20.36 -15.03 -12.16
CA ASN A 530 -19.00 -15.50 -11.86
C ASN A 530 -17.91 -14.59 -12.44
N GLU A 531 -18.27 -13.46 -13.03
CA GLU A 531 -17.31 -12.51 -13.58
C GLU A 531 -17.05 -11.37 -12.60
N GLY A 532 -15.81 -10.95 -12.52
CA GLY A 532 -15.33 -9.83 -11.72
C GLY A 532 -14.94 -8.63 -12.58
N ALA A 533 -15.08 -7.46 -12.01
CA ALA A 533 -14.59 -6.21 -12.58
C ALA A 533 -14.02 -5.31 -11.49
N VAL A 534 -13.06 -4.50 -11.86
CA VAL A 534 -12.48 -3.50 -10.95
C VAL A 534 -12.43 -2.14 -11.64
N THR A 535 -12.56 -1.10 -10.85
CA THR A 535 -12.35 0.28 -11.27
C THR A 535 -11.85 1.10 -10.10
N GLU A 536 -11.35 2.28 -10.38
CA GLU A 536 -11.04 3.29 -9.39
C GLU A 536 -11.74 4.58 -9.74
N ILE A 537 -12.15 5.31 -8.73
CA ILE A 537 -12.64 6.69 -8.87
C ILE A 537 -11.80 7.60 -7.99
N LYS A 538 -11.56 8.82 -8.47
CA LYS A 538 -10.98 9.90 -7.68
C LYS A 538 -12.10 10.81 -7.22
N LEU A 539 -12.01 11.28 -5.98
CA LEU A 539 -12.94 12.24 -5.42
C LEU A 539 -12.28 13.61 -5.32
N THR A 540 -13.08 14.65 -5.52
CA THR A 540 -12.70 16.02 -5.20
C THR A 540 -12.64 16.21 -3.68
N THR A 541 -12.09 17.32 -3.20
CA THR A 541 -12.10 17.68 -1.76
C THR A 541 -13.51 17.83 -1.17
N ALA A 542 -14.54 18.01 -2.01
CA ALA A 542 -15.94 18.02 -1.60
C ALA A 542 -16.57 16.63 -1.51
N GLY A 543 -15.83 15.56 -1.86
CA GLY A 543 -16.32 14.18 -1.88
C GLY A 543 -17.21 13.86 -3.08
N ASP A 544 -17.22 14.69 -4.13
CA ASP A 544 -17.84 14.38 -5.42
C ASP A 544 -16.82 13.74 -6.37
N ILE A 545 -17.30 13.06 -7.41
CA ILE A 545 -16.40 12.44 -8.38
C ILE A 545 -15.57 13.49 -9.11
N ASP A 546 -14.28 13.24 -9.26
CA ASP A 546 -13.40 14.03 -10.13
C ASP A 546 -13.54 13.49 -11.57
N GLU A 547 -14.31 14.21 -12.41
CA GLU A 547 -14.58 13.82 -13.79
C GLU A 547 -13.34 13.85 -14.69
N THR A 548 -12.24 14.45 -14.24
CA THR A 548 -10.97 14.45 -14.97
C THR A 548 -10.19 13.16 -14.82
N PHE A 549 -10.50 12.38 -13.79
CA PHE A 549 -9.88 11.09 -13.55
C PHE A 549 -10.51 10.00 -14.42
N ASN A 550 -9.66 9.15 -15.01
CA ASN A 550 -10.12 8.04 -15.83
C ASN A 550 -10.61 6.88 -14.96
N ASN A 551 -11.92 6.66 -14.93
CA ASN A 551 -12.61 5.61 -14.16
C ASN A 551 -12.97 4.39 -15.01
N ASN A 552 -12.10 3.95 -15.89
CA ASN A 552 -12.32 2.76 -16.73
C ASN A 552 -12.60 1.53 -15.88
N VAL A 553 -13.51 0.70 -16.38
CA VAL A 553 -13.86 -0.60 -15.79
C VAL A 553 -13.05 -1.70 -16.47
N TYR A 554 -12.26 -2.41 -15.68
CA TYR A 554 -11.39 -3.49 -16.15
C TYR A 554 -11.99 -4.84 -15.81
N THR A 555 -12.28 -5.67 -16.81
CA THR A 555 -12.88 -7.00 -16.68
C THR A 555 -11.95 -8.12 -17.13
N GLN A 556 -10.93 -7.80 -17.93
CA GLN A 556 -10.03 -8.75 -18.56
C GLN A 556 -8.67 -8.11 -18.86
N ASP A 557 -7.65 -8.93 -19.04
CA ASP A 557 -6.34 -8.52 -19.52
C ASP A 557 -6.24 -8.45 -21.05
N GLU A 558 -5.06 -8.07 -21.55
CA GLU A 558 -4.80 -7.95 -22.99
C GLU A 558 -4.92 -9.29 -23.76
N SER A 559 -4.75 -10.42 -23.07
CA SER A 559 -4.95 -11.75 -23.67
C SER A 559 -6.42 -12.16 -23.77
N GLY A 560 -7.33 -11.38 -23.17
CA GLY A 560 -8.75 -11.69 -23.06
C GLY A 560 -9.09 -12.58 -21.86
N ALA A 561 -8.13 -12.90 -20.98
CA ALA A 561 -8.42 -13.60 -19.74
C ALA A 561 -9.20 -12.68 -18.79
N LYS A 562 -10.29 -13.19 -18.21
CA LYS A 562 -11.20 -12.42 -17.37
C LYS A 562 -10.90 -12.56 -15.89
N PHE A 563 -11.20 -11.50 -15.12
CA PHE A 563 -11.30 -11.63 -13.67
C PHE A 563 -12.48 -12.55 -13.31
N GLY A 564 -12.25 -13.49 -12.39
CA GLY A 564 -13.31 -14.17 -11.65
C GLY A 564 -13.90 -13.25 -10.58
N ASN A 565 -14.84 -13.76 -9.76
CA ASN A 565 -15.43 -12.99 -8.68
C ASN A 565 -14.36 -12.27 -7.85
N ILE A 566 -14.51 -10.97 -7.66
CA ILE A 566 -13.61 -10.19 -6.83
C ILE A 566 -13.82 -10.59 -5.37
N MET A 567 -12.77 -11.05 -4.73
CA MET A 567 -12.76 -11.52 -3.35
C MET A 567 -12.17 -10.47 -2.42
N ASP A 568 -11.10 -9.78 -2.86
CA ASP A 568 -10.48 -8.69 -2.12
C ASP A 568 -9.68 -7.77 -3.07
N LEU A 569 -9.42 -6.54 -2.61
CA LEU A 569 -8.63 -5.53 -3.30
C LEU A 569 -7.58 -4.98 -2.36
N GLN A 570 -6.40 -4.67 -2.89
CA GLN A 570 -5.38 -3.98 -2.12
C GLN A 570 -4.50 -3.13 -3.02
N PHE A 571 -4.50 -1.83 -2.82
CA PHE A 571 -3.57 -0.96 -3.52
C PHE A 571 -2.20 -1.01 -2.83
N ALA A 572 -1.15 -1.20 -3.60
CA ALA A 572 0.23 -1.13 -3.15
C ALA A 572 0.89 0.02 -3.91
N HIS A 573 1.20 1.09 -3.21
CA HIS A 573 1.89 2.22 -3.77
C HIS A 573 3.39 2.13 -3.48
N GLU A 574 4.17 2.74 -4.34
CA GLU A 574 5.59 2.87 -4.12
C GLU A 574 5.83 3.91 -3.02
N TYR A 575 6.35 3.44 -1.89
CA TYR A 575 6.92 4.34 -0.90
C TYR A 575 8.24 4.87 -1.45
N MET A 576 8.23 6.06 -1.99
CA MET A 576 9.46 6.82 -2.16
C MET A 576 9.89 7.35 -0.80
N TYR A 577 10.64 6.55 -0.08
CA TYR A 577 11.33 7.08 1.07
C TYR A 577 12.46 8.00 0.61
N TYR A 578 12.24 9.27 0.74
CA TYR A 578 13.35 10.15 0.99
C TYR A 578 13.83 9.83 2.39
N VAL A 579 14.92 9.08 2.49
CA VAL A 579 15.74 9.08 3.68
C VAL A 579 16.22 10.52 3.84
N LYS A 580 15.49 11.33 4.59
CA LYS A 580 16.08 12.49 5.20
C LYS A 580 17.06 11.90 6.19
N ASP A 581 18.35 11.92 5.82
CA ASP A 581 19.42 11.71 6.77
C ASP A 581 19.20 12.69 7.92
N TYR A 582 18.69 12.19 9.03
CA TYR A 582 18.83 12.89 10.29
C TYR A 582 20.32 12.78 10.64
N GLN A 583 21.05 13.85 10.32
CA GLN A 583 22.35 14.09 10.90
C GLN A 583 22.22 14.47 12.37
#